data_beda287aa7ec434f9e662cf13d8777e5
#
_entry.id   beda287aa7ec434f9e662cf13d8777e5
#
_cell.length_a   1.000
_cell.length_b   1.000
_cell.length_c   1.000
_cell.angle_alpha   90.00
_cell.angle_beta   90.00
_cell.angle_gamma   90.00
#
_symmetry.space_group_name_H-M   'P 1'
#
loop_
_entity.id
_entity.type
_entity.pdbx_description
1 polymer ?
#
loop_
_entity_poly.entity_id
_entity_poly.type
_entity_poly.pdbx_seq_one_letter_code
_entity_poly.pdbx_strand_id
1 'polypeptide(L)'
;MGKTLFENIWDEHVIYEREDGDVLLYIDRHMTHDLHFRSFAAFKENGLTLREPDKTFGVPDHSVPTTAKTIDDIPEGEMRTAVEVLAEAAEEMGFTHYSMTDDRHGIVHVVGPEQGITLPGLTLVCGDSHTSTHGALGCISFGIGSTEVQHVMATQTVWQRKPKMMRINITGKLGFGVSGKDVILAVIREISAAGGTGYAIEFAGPVIEAMSMEGRMTVCNMAIEAGARSGIIAPDEKTIEYCKGRPYSPTGTEWDK
;
A
#
# COMPACT_ATOMS: atom_id res chain seq x y z
N MET A 1 8.21 -15.26 -24.11
CA MET A 1 8.78 -14.18 -23.29
C MET A 1 8.61 -14.59 -21.83
N GLY A 2 9.56 -14.24 -20.95
CA GLY A 2 9.37 -14.44 -19.51
C GLY A 2 8.30 -13.50 -18.93
N LYS A 3 7.70 -13.88 -17.81
CA LYS A 3 6.77 -13.03 -17.06
C LYS A 3 7.53 -11.89 -16.39
N THR A 4 6.88 -10.74 -16.21
CA THR A 4 7.39 -9.64 -15.37
C THR A 4 7.28 -9.97 -13.90
N LEU A 5 7.93 -9.19 -13.01
CA LEU A 5 7.78 -9.33 -11.57
C LEU A 5 6.30 -9.23 -11.16
N PHE A 6 5.60 -8.22 -11.66
CA PHE A 6 4.17 -8.02 -11.39
C PHE A 6 3.33 -9.23 -11.80
N GLU A 7 3.56 -9.77 -13.00
CA GLU A 7 2.82 -10.94 -13.49
C GLU A 7 3.08 -12.19 -12.64
N ASN A 8 4.32 -12.40 -12.18
CA ASN A 8 4.63 -13.52 -11.29
C ASN A 8 3.86 -13.41 -9.97
N ILE A 9 3.94 -12.25 -9.30
CA ILE A 9 3.22 -12.03 -8.05
C ILE A 9 1.69 -12.12 -8.27
N TRP A 10 1.18 -11.49 -9.32
CA TRP A 10 -0.24 -11.52 -9.63
C TRP A 10 -0.76 -12.95 -9.81
N ASP A 11 -0.09 -13.74 -10.62
CA ASP A 11 -0.54 -15.10 -10.98
C ASP A 11 -0.51 -16.05 -9.78
N GLU A 12 0.38 -15.83 -8.80
CA GLU A 12 0.41 -16.58 -7.53
C GLU A 12 -0.75 -16.23 -6.59
N HIS A 13 -1.37 -15.06 -6.76
CA HIS A 13 -2.47 -14.58 -5.92
C HIS A 13 -3.86 -14.73 -6.56
N VAL A 14 -3.94 -15.22 -7.80
CA VAL A 14 -5.20 -15.47 -8.49
C VAL A 14 -5.92 -16.65 -7.85
N ILE A 15 -7.13 -16.41 -7.33
CA ILE A 15 -8.02 -17.46 -6.83
C ILE A 15 -8.96 -17.94 -7.94
N TYR A 16 -9.50 -17.00 -8.71
CA TYR A 16 -10.49 -17.28 -9.74
C TYR A 16 -10.47 -16.19 -10.81
N GLU A 17 -10.66 -16.57 -12.06
CA GLU A 17 -10.80 -15.66 -13.19
C GLU A 17 -12.14 -15.87 -13.88
N ARG A 18 -12.89 -14.79 -14.10
CA ARG A 18 -14.16 -14.80 -14.83
C ARG A 18 -13.93 -14.77 -16.33
N GLU A 19 -14.93 -15.21 -17.08
CA GLU A 19 -14.92 -15.15 -18.56
C GLU A 19 -14.78 -13.72 -19.13
N ASP A 20 -15.22 -12.69 -18.37
CA ASP A 20 -15.08 -11.27 -18.72
C ASP A 20 -13.71 -10.68 -18.43
N GLY A 21 -12.80 -11.48 -17.83
CA GLY A 21 -11.43 -11.12 -17.49
C GLY A 21 -11.28 -10.42 -16.13
N ASP A 22 -12.30 -10.37 -15.29
CA ASP A 22 -12.16 -9.97 -13.90
C ASP A 22 -11.62 -11.12 -13.06
N VAL A 23 -10.68 -10.81 -12.19
CA VAL A 23 -9.92 -11.77 -11.39
C VAL A 23 -10.22 -11.55 -9.91
N LEU A 24 -10.54 -12.61 -9.19
CA LEU A 24 -10.58 -12.62 -7.73
C LEU A 24 -9.16 -12.83 -7.21
N LEU A 25 -8.60 -11.80 -6.61
CA LEU A 25 -7.23 -11.77 -6.12
C LEU A 25 -7.20 -11.95 -4.61
N TYR A 26 -6.33 -12.82 -4.10
CA TYR A 26 -6.04 -12.92 -2.67
C TYR A 26 -5.21 -11.73 -2.22
N ILE A 27 -5.46 -11.25 -0.99
CA ILE A 27 -4.78 -10.10 -0.41
C ILE A 27 -4.02 -10.53 0.86
N ASP A 28 -2.70 -10.40 0.85
CA ASP A 28 -1.87 -10.77 2.00
C ASP A 28 -1.96 -9.79 3.15
N ARG A 29 -2.10 -8.50 2.84
CA ARG A 29 -2.13 -7.42 3.84
C ARG A 29 -3.21 -6.41 3.51
N HIS A 30 -4.00 -6.05 4.51
CA HIS A 30 -4.96 -4.97 4.43
C HIS A 30 -4.56 -3.87 5.41
N MET A 31 -4.19 -2.71 4.90
CA MET A 31 -4.03 -1.52 5.73
C MET A 31 -5.29 -0.66 5.68
N THR A 32 -5.65 -0.07 6.79
CA THR A 32 -6.84 0.76 6.91
C THR A 32 -6.56 1.99 7.76
N HIS A 33 -7.36 3.03 7.59
CA HIS A 33 -7.19 4.30 8.28
C HIS A 33 -8.55 4.91 8.64
N ASP A 34 -8.52 6.03 9.34
CA ASP A 34 -9.69 6.68 9.93
C ASP A 34 -10.76 7.12 8.92
N LEU A 35 -10.44 7.45 7.66
CA LEU A 35 -11.46 7.78 6.66
C LEU A 35 -12.41 6.63 6.29
N HIS A 36 -12.10 5.40 6.72
CA HIS A 36 -12.99 4.24 6.52
C HIS A 36 -14.02 4.04 7.64
N PHE A 37 -14.19 4.98 8.55
CA PHE A 37 -15.13 4.85 9.67
C PHE A 37 -16.55 4.47 9.25
N ARG A 38 -17.03 4.96 8.09
CA ARG A 38 -18.33 4.57 7.53
C ARG A 38 -18.36 3.15 7.00
N SER A 39 -17.22 2.65 6.49
CA SER A 39 -17.10 1.25 6.05
C SER A 39 -17.15 0.30 7.23
N PHE A 40 -16.53 0.62 8.36
CA PHE A 40 -16.62 -0.16 9.60
C PHE A 40 -18.04 -0.20 10.14
N ALA A 41 -18.75 0.93 10.17
CA ALA A 41 -20.14 1.00 10.60
C ALA A 41 -21.03 0.10 9.72
N ALA A 42 -20.94 0.24 8.39
CA ALA A 42 -21.72 -0.57 7.46
C ALA A 42 -21.34 -2.06 7.53
N PHE A 43 -20.07 -2.39 7.76
CA PHE A 43 -19.60 -3.76 7.95
C PHE A 43 -20.28 -4.44 9.16
N LYS A 44 -20.34 -3.72 10.27
CA LYS A 44 -20.98 -4.15 11.52
C LYS A 44 -22.51 -4.27 11.36
N GLU A 45 -23.15 -3.27 10.74
CA GLU A 45 -24.60 -3.27 10.46
C GLU A 45 -25.04 -4.47 9.61
N ASN A 46 -24.19 -4.90 8.68
CA ASN A 46 -24.43 -6.06 7.83
C ASN A 46 -24.10 -7.40 8.52
N GLY A 47 -23.71 -7.40 9.80
CA GLY A 47 -23.36 -8.60 10.55
C GLY A 47 -22.16 -9.37 10.02
N LEU A 48 -21.26 -8.68 9.32
CA LEU A 48 -20.03 -9.26 8.78
C LEU A 48 -18.97 -9.40 9.86
N THR A 49 -18.05 -10.36 9.68
CA THR A 49 -16.93 -10.60 10.59
C THR A 49 -15.62 -10.48 9.84
N LEU A 50 -14.62 -9.89 10.48
CA LEU A 50 -13.28 -9.77 9.91
C LEU A 50 -12.66 -11.17 9.77
N ARG A 51 -12.25 -11.49 8.53
CA ARG A 51 -11.75 -12.83 8.20
C ARG A 51 -10.36 -13.11 8.76
N GLU A 52 -9.43 -12.17 8.61
CA GLU A 52 -8.02 -12.33 8.98
C GLU A 52 -7.54 -11.10 9.79
N PRO A 53 -7.85 -11.04 11.10
CA PRO A 53 -7.43 -9.92 11.95
C PRO A 53 -5.91 -9.70 11.93
N ASP A 54 -5.12 -10.78 11.92
CA ASP A 54 -3.64 -10.72 11.92
C ASP A 54 -3.04 -10.15 10.62
N LYS A 55 -3.86 -10.00 9.57
CA LYS A 55 -3.46 -9.43 8.28
C LYS A 55 -4.02 -8.03 8.05
N THR A 56 -4.73 -7.48 9.04
CA THR A 56 -5.34 -6.15 9.00
C THR A 56 -4.63 -5.22 9.98
N PHE A 57 -4.29 -4.01 9.51
CA PHE A 57 -3.51 -3.03 10.26
C PHE A 57 -4.13 -1.65 10.15
N GLY A 58 -4.51 -1.07 11.28
CA GLY A 58 -5.13 0.25 11.35
C GLY A 58 -4.15 1.34 11.78
N VAL A 59 -4.17 2.47 11.09
CA VAL A 59 -3.37 3.67 11.41
C VAL A 59 -4.23 4.91 11.22
N PRO A 60 -4.53 5.70 12.26
CA PRO A 60 -5.20 6.99 12.08
C PRO A 60 -4.17 8.02 11.62
N ASP A 61 -4.32 8.55 10.40
CA ASP A 61 -3.36 9.50 9.84
C ASP A 61 -3.97 10.64 8.99
N HIS A 62 -5.22 10.51 8.57
CA HIS A 62 -5.89 11.49 7.72
C HIS A 62 -6.64 12.58 8.52
N SER A 63 -7.25 12.19 9.65
CA SER A 63 -8.04 13.09 10.50
C SER A 63 -7.29 13.53 11.77
N VAL A 64 -5.99 13.31 11.82
CA VAL A 64 -5.14 13.63 12.97
C VAL A 64 -4.42 14.95 12.74
N PRO A 65 -4.74 16.02 13.48
CA PRO A 65 -3.96 17.26 13.45
C PRO A 65 -2.52 17.05 13.90
N THR A 66 -1.56 17.70 13.25
CA THR A 66 -0.12 17.55 13.59
C THR A 66 0.22 18.02 15.00
N THR A 67 -0.64 18.77 15.64
CA THR A 67 -0.51 19.27 17.02
C THR A 67 -1.14 18.36 18.07
N ALA A 68 -2.02 17.43 17.66
CA ALA A 68 -2.69 16.49 18.55
C ALA A 68 -1.73 15.38 18.99
N LYS A 69 -1.80 14.98 20.25
CA LYS A 69 -1.04 13.87 20.82
C LYS A 69 -1.95 12.70 21.23
N THR A 70 -3.20 13.01 21.51
CA THR A 70 -4.24 12.05 21.89
C THR A 70 -5.52 12.38 21.13
N ILE A 71 -6.48 11.47 21.16
CA ILE A 71 -7.81 11.69 20.56
C ILE A 71 -8.49 12.91 21.20
N ASP A 72 -8.27 13.15 22.48
CA ASP A 72 -8.87 14.28 23.20
C ASP A 72 -8.38 15.65 22.74
N ASP A 73 -7.21 15.70 22.10
CA ASP A 73 -6.68 16.94 21.49
C ASP A 73 -7.35 17.26 20.13
N ILE A 74 -8.10 16.31 19.57
CA ILE A 74 -8.84 16.54 18.32
C ILE A 74 -10.18 17.21 18.67
N PRO A 75 -10.51 18.36 18.06
CA PRO A 75 -11.81 19.01 18.30
C PRO A 75 -12.97 18.07 17.99
N GLU A 76 -14.05 18.19 18.78
CA GLU A 76 -15.28 17.43 18.52
C GLU A 76 -15.78 17.63 17.09
N GLY A 77 -16.21 16.54 16.45
CA GLY A 77 -16.70 16.54 15.09
C GLY A 77 -16.29 15.27 14.31
N GLU A 78 -16.53 15.31 13.00
CA GLU A 78 -16.36 14.13 12.14
C GLU A 78 -14.92 13.58 12.18
N MET A 79 -13.90 14.45 12.26
CA MET A 79 -12.49 14.01 12.34
C MET A 79 -12.22 13.19 13.60
N ARG A 80 -12.66 13.66 14.77
CA ARG A 80 -12.52 12.96 16.03
C ARG A 80 -13.28 11.63 15.98
N THR A 81 -14.54 11.65 15.54
CA THR A 81 -15.38 10.46 15.39
C THR A 81 -14.70 9.42 14.46
N ALA A 82 -14.07 9.85 13.38
CA ALA A 82 -13.38 8.93 12.47
C ALA A 82 -12.23 8.17 13.16
N VAL A 83 -11.45 8.86 13.97
CA VAL A 83 -10.34 8.25 14.74
C VAL A 83 -10.87 7.34 15.84
N GLU A 84 -11.92 7.76 16.56
CA GLU A 84 -12.58 6.97 17.61
C GLU A 84 -13.14 5.67 17.03
N VAL A 85 -13.88 5.72 15.94
CA VAL A 85 -14.47 4.55 15.26
C VAL A 85 -13.40 3.56 14.78
N LEU A 86 -12.26 4.04 14.26
CA LEU A 86 -11.15 3.16 13.90
C LEU A 86 -10.59 2.41 15.13
N ALA A 87 -10.41 3.12 16.25
CA ALA A 87 -9.92 2.52 17.49
C ALA A 87 -10.91 1.46 18.05
N GLU A 88 -12.20 1.80 18.08
CA GLU A 88 -13.27 0.87 18.49
C GLU A 88 -13.36 -0.35 17.58
N ALA A 89 -13.28 -0.15 16.26
CA ALA A 89 -13.29 -1.25 15.30
C ALA A 89 -12.09 -2.18 15.48
N ALA A 90 -10.91 -1.64 15.76
CA ALA A 90 -9.71 -2.44 16.02
C ALA A 90 -9.85 -3.29 17.27
N GLU A 91 -10.39 -2.74 18.34
CA GLU A 91 -10.65 -3.48 19.60
C GLU A 91 -11.72 -4.57 19.39
N GLU A 92 -12.85 -4.23 18.77
CA GLU A 92 -13.96 -5.17 18.54
C GLU A 92 -13.60 -6.31 17.58
N MET A 93 -12.84 -6.01 16.50
CA MET A 93 -12.51 -6.96 15.45
C MET A 93 -11.15 -7.65 15.65
N GLY A 94 -10.35 -7.19 16.63
CA GLY A 94 -9.09 -7.82 17.04
C GLY A 94 -7.91 -7.60 16.08
N PHE A 95 -7.91 -6.55 15.25
CA PHE A 95 -6.78 -6.25 14.37
C PHE A 95 -5.76 -5.28 15.01
N THR A 96 -4.53 -5.30 14.50
CA THR A 96 -3.47 -4.43 14.99
C THR A 96 -3.77 -2.96 14.70
N HIS A 97 -3.70 -2.11 15.73
CA HIS A 97 -3.94 -0.68 15.64
C HIS A 97 -2.75 0.12 16.18
N TYR A 98 -2.15 0.93 15.32
CA TYR A 98 -1.11 1.89 15.69
C TYR A 98 -1.77 3.21 16.08
N SER A 99 -2.24 3.30 17.35
CA SER A 99 -2.96 4.48 17.86
C SER A 99 -2.07 5.73 17.88
N MET A 100 -2.66 6.91 18.03
CA MET A 100 -1.94 8.19 18.15
C MET A 100 -0.91 8.22 19.30
N THR A 101 -1.06 7.35 20.30
CA THR A 101 -0.14 7.24 21.43
C THR A 101 0.88 6.11 21.30
N ASP A 102 0.83 5.33 20.22
CA ASP A 102 1.82 4.30 19.92
C ASP A 102 3.09 4.96 19.35
N ASP A 103 4.26 4.58 19.87
CA ASP A 103 5.55 5.10 19.39
C ASP A 103 5.83 4.81 17.91
N ARG A 104 5.10 3.87 17.32
CA ARG A 104 5.17 3.47 15.91
C ARG A 104 4.13 4.18 15.04
N HIS A 105 3.31 5.05 15.63
CA HIS A 105 2.30 5.82 14.91
C HIS A 105 2.94 6.73 13.86
N GLY A 106 2.30 6.85 12.70
CA GLY A 106 2.75 7.69 11.60
C GLY A 106 1.79 7.64 10.41
N ILE A 107 2.27 7.98 9.24
CA ILE A 107 1.51 7.87 7.99
C ILE A 107 1.38 6.38 7.62
N VAL A 108 0.17 5.93 7.27
CA VAL A 108 -0.14 4.51 6.97
C VAL A 108 0.86 3.89 5.98
N HIS A 109 1.24 4.61 4.93
CA HIS A 109 2.19 4.14 3.91
C HIS A 109 3.67 4.24 4.32
N VAL A 110 3.95 4.79 5.49
CA VAL A 110 5.28 4.77 6.14
C VAL A 110 5.33 3.68 7.20
N VAL A 111 4.29 3.57 8.02
CA VAL A 111 4.16 2.52 9.05
C VAL A 111 4.25 1.12 8.44
N GLY A 112 3.57 0.87 7.31
CA GLY A 112 3.61 -0.42 6.64
C GLY A 112 5.03 -0.91 6.30
N PRO A 113 5.83 -0.13 5.57
CA PRO A 113 7.24 -0.42 5.31
C PRO A 113 8.10 -0.51 6.57
N GLU A 114 7.98 0.45 7.49
CA GLU A 114 8.81 0.52 8.70
C GLU A 114 8.55 -0.61 9.69
N GLN A 115 7.34 -1.15 9.71
CA GLN A 115 7.02 -2.29 10.56
C GLN A 115 7.27 -3.65 9.86
N GLY A 116 7.64 -3.65 8.58
CA GLY A 116 7.81 -4.89 7.80
C GLY A 116 6.49 -5.55 7.41
N ILE A 117 5.38 -4.83 7.48
CA ILE A 117 4.06 -5.28 6.99
C ILE A 117 4.10 -5.40 5.46
N THR A 118 4.83 -4.48 4.83
CA THR A 118 5.10 -4.50 3.39
C THR A 118 6.36 -5.29 3.11
N LEU A 119 6.25 -6.34 2.31
CA LEU A 119 7.36 -7.21 1.93
C LEU A 119 7.34 -7.51 0.43
N PRO A 120 8.49 -7.85 -0.17
CA PRO A 120 8.54 -8.32 -1.55
C PRO A 120 7.62 -9.51 -1.80
N GLY A 121 6.98 -9.54 -2.96
CA GLY A 121 6.15 -10.67 -3.39
C GLY A 121 4.73 -10.68 -2.82
N LEU A 122 4.38 -9.80 -1.89
CA LEU A 122 3.03 -9.74 -1.31
C LEU A 122 2.07 -8.90 -2.15
N THR A 123 0.77 -9.08 -1.87
CA THR A 123 -0.32 -8.18 -2.26
C THR A 123 -0.78 -7.37 -1.06
N LEU A 124 -0.92 -6.05 -1.22
CA LEU A 124 -1.34 -5.14 -0.17
C LEU A 124 -2.36 -4.14 -0.69
N VAL A 125 -3.44 -3.95 0.05
CA VAL A 125 -4.45 -2.94 -0.26
C VAL A 125 -4.72 -2.02 0.92
N CYS A 126 -5.16 -0.81 0.60
CA CYS A 126 -5.65 0.18 1.54
C CYS A 126 -6.72 1.02 0.83
N GLY A 127 -7.62 1.63 1.55
CA GLY A 127 -8.60 2.54 0.97
C GLY A 127 -8.07 3.93 0.63
N ASP A 128 -6.79 4.04 0.35
CA ASP A 128 -6.08 5.25 -0.05
C ASP A 128 -5.42 5.07 -1.42
N SER A 129 -5.50 6.08 -2.28
CA SER A 129 -4.92 6.04 -3.63
C SER A 129 -3.41 5.85 -3.62
N HIS A 130 -2.70 6.42 -2.62
CA HIS A 130 -1.24 6.35 -2.50
C HIS A 130 -0.71 5.02 -1.91
N THR A 131 -1.56 4.00 -1.80
CA THR A 131 -1.15 2.62 -1.47
C THR A 131 -0.07 2.09 -2.43
N SER A 132 0.01 2.64 -3.63
CA SER A 132 1.09 2.38 -4.60
C SER A 132 2.50 2.56 -4.02
N THR A 133 2.68 3.34 -2.94
CA THR A 133 3.94 3.54 -2.23
C THR A 133 4.63 2.22 -1.86
N HIS A 134 3.85 1.23 -1.43
CA HIS A 134 4.35 -0.08 -0.99
C HIS A 134 5.02 -0.88 -2.13
N GLY A 135 4.73 -0.55 -3.39
CA GLY A 135 5.38 -1.15 -4.55
C GLY A 135 6.89 -0.88 -4.64
N ALA A 136 7.39 0.11 -3.90
CA ALA A 136 8.82 0.36 -3.77
C ALA A 136 9.61 -0.81 -3.16
N LEU A 137 8.92 -1.71 -2.44
CA LEU A 137 9.49 -2.90 -1.84
C LEU A 137 9.25 -4.18 -2.69
N GLY A 138 8.72 -4.05 -3.90
CA GLY A 138 8.39 -5.20 -4.74
C GLY A 138 7.08 -5.89 -4.34
N CYS A 139 6.16 -5.16 -3.73
CA CYS A 139 4.81 -5.58 -3.37
C CYS A 139 3.81 -5.13 -4.45
N ILE A 140 2.85 -5.95 -4.83
CA ILE A 140 1.69 -5.46 -5.58
C ILE A 140 0.77 -4.72 -4.62
N SER A 141 0.66 -3.41 -4.80
CA SER A 141 -0.10 -2.57 -3.90
C SER A 141 -0.93 -1.53 -4.65
N PHE A 142 -2.18 -1.36 -4.22
CA PHE A 142 -3.10 -0.42 -4.88
C PHE A 142 -4.24 0.01 -3.95
N GLY A 143 -4.77 1.21 -4.23
CA GLY A 143 -5.92 1.75 -3.52
C GLY A 143 -7.22 1.04 -3.91
N ILE A 144 -8.14 0.89 -2.95
CA ILE A 144 -9.47 0.29 -3.14
C ILE A 144 -10.56 1.22 -2.59
N GLY A 145 -11.77 1.10 -3.14
CA GLY A 145 -12.92 1.88 -2.68
C GLY A 145 -13.54 1.32 -1.38
N SER A 146 -14.38 2.13 -0.74
CA SER A 146 -14.99 1.79 0.56
C SER A 146 -15.78 0.47 0.55
N THR A 147 -16.43 0.11 -0.56
CA THR A 147 -17.13 -1.17 -0.70
C THR A 147 -16.16 -2.33 -0.83
N GLU A 148 -15.03 -2.12 -1.55
CA GLU A 148 -13.98 -3.12 -1.67
C GLU A 148 -13.26 -3.34 -0.32
N VAL A 149 -13.09 -2.28 0.51
CA VAL A 149 -12.59 -2.40 1.89
C VAL A 149 -13.43 -3.39 2.67
N GLN A 150 -14.76 -3.25 2.66
CA GLN A 150 -15.66 -4.20 3.35
C GLN A 150 -15.53 -5.62 2.79
N HIS A 151 -15.41 -5.76 1.47
CA HIS A 151 -15.23 -7.05 0.82
C HIS A 151 -13.90 -7.72 1.25
N VAL A 152 -12.79 -6.96 1.27
CA VAL A 152 -11.48 -7.47 1.73
C VAL A 152 -11.54 -7.86 3.20
N MET A 153 -12.15 -7.06 4.06
CA MET A 153 -12.34 -7.39 5.47
C MET A 153 -13.09 -8.71 5.67
N ALA A 154 -14.16 -8.94 4.88
CA ALA A 154 -14.98 -10.15 5.00
C ALA A 154 -14.36 -11.39 4.37
N THR A 155 -13.51 -11.25 3.34
CA THR A 155 -13.12 -12.37 2.49
C THR A 155 -11.62 -12.52 2.29
N GLN A 156 -10.84 -11.52 2.61
CA GLN A 156 -9.40 -11.40 2.30
C GLN A 156 -9.12 -11.45 0.79
N THR A 157 -10.08 -11.03 -0.02
CA THR A 157 -9.99 -11.03 -1.49
C THR A 157 -10.54 -9.75 -2.09
N VAL A 158 -10.20 -9.46 -3.33
CA VAL A 158 -10.80 -8.35 -4.10
C VAL A 158 -10.92 -8.71 -5.57
N TRP A 159 -12.01 -8.26 -6.21
CA TRP A 159 -12.17 -8.36 -7.66
C TRP A 159 -11.39 -7.24 -8.35
N GLN A 160 -10.49 -7.59 -9.26
CA GLN A 160 -9.70 -6.63 -10.03
C GLN A 160 -9.52 -7.11 -11.47
N ARG A 161 -9.41 -6.16 -12.38
CA ARG A 161 -8.95 -6.45 -13.74
C ARG A 161 -7.43 -6.30 -13.82
N LYS A 162 -6.74 -7.32 -14.36
CA LYS A 162 -5.28 -7.29 -14.50
C LYS A 162 -4.86 -6.06 -15.34
N PRO A 163 -4.05 -5.15 -14.78
CA PRO A 163 -3.57 -4.00 -15.54
C PRO A 163 -2.57 -4.43 -16.62
N LYS A 164 -2.40 -3.61 -17.63
CA LYS A 164 -1.27 -3.75 -18.57
C LYS A 164 0.03 -3.38 -17.86
N MET A 165 1.15 -3.88 -18.34
CA MET A 165 2.46 -3.54 -17.80
C MET A 165 3.13 -2.45 -18.62
N MET A 166 3.67 -1.44 -17.93
CA MET A 166 4.54 -0.42 -18.48
C MET A 166 5.87 -0.45 -17.74
N ARG A 167 6.99 -0.48 -18.45
CA ARG A 167 8.31 -0.36 -17.83
C ARG A 167 8.93 0.97 -18.18
N ILE A 168 9.36 1.71 -17.16
CA ILE A 168 10.06 2.99 -17.32
C ILE A 168 11.48 2.84 -16.81
N ASN A 169 12.47 2.92 -17.72
CA ASN A 169 13.87 2.86 -17.36
C ASN A 169 14.43 4.27 -17.21
N ILE A 170 14.94 4.60 -16.01
CA ILE A 170 15.54 5.89 -15.69
C ILE A 170 17.05 5.72 -15.71
N THR A 171 17.70 6.34 -16.71
CA THR A 171 19.13 6.18 -16.99
C THR A 171 19.92 7.45 -16.61
N GLY A 172 21.24 7.32 -16.55
CA GLY A 172 22.13 8.40 -16.20
C GLY A 172 22.43 8.48 -14.69
N LYS A 173 22.62 9.68 -14.17
CA LYS A 173 22.87 9.97 -12.76
C LYS A 173 22.12 11.22 -12.35
N LEU A 174 21.58 11.23 -11.13
CA LEU A 174 20.94 12.42 -10.59
C LEU A 174 21.99 13.51 -10.30
N GLY A 175 21.66 14.75 -10.68
CA GLY A 175 22.44 15.91 -10.32
C GLY A 175 22.27 16.27 -8.84
N PHE A 176 23.13 17.19 -8.37
CA PHE A 176 23.00 17.72 -7.00
C PHE A 176 21.61 18.34 -6.77
N GLY A 177 21.00 18.00 -5.66
CA GLY A 177 19.69 18.53 -5.24
C GLY A 177 18.49 17.90 -5.95
N VAL A 178 18.67 16.93 -6.88
CA VAL A 178 17.58 16.20 -7.54
C VAL A 178 17.16 15.02 -6.67
N SER A 179 15.88 14.95 -6.38
CA SER A 179 15.25 13.94 -5.51
C SER A 179 14.36 12.95 -6.30
N GLY A 180 13.84 11.93 -5.63
CA GLY A 180 12.85 11.01 -6.21
C GLY A 180 11.61 11.73 -6.73
N LYS A 181 11.20 12.82 -6.08
CA LYS A 181 10.06 13.65 -6.52
C LYS A 181 10.32 14.32 -7.88
N ASP A 182 11.52 14.84 -8.09
CA ASP A 182 11.87 15.44 -9.38
C ASP A 182 11.88 14.39 -10.49
N VAL A 183 12.34 13.17 -10.18
CA VAL A 183 12.34 12.05 -11.13
C VAL A 183 10.92 11.69 -11.54
N ILE A 184 10.01 11.46 -10.61
CA ILE A 184 8.63 11.09 -10.97
C ILE A 184 7.88 12.23 -11.64
N LEU A 185 8.12 13.49 -11.27
CA LEU A 185 7.56 14.65 -11.97
C LEU A 185 8.08 14.74 -13.41
N ALA A 186 9.34 14.40 -13.68
CA ALA A 186 9.87 14.31 -15.03
C ALA A 186 9.18 13.19 -15.84
N VAL A 187 8.93 12.03 -15.22
CA VAL A 187 8.15 10.94 -15.82
C VAL A 187 6.74 11.41 -16.19
N ILE A 188 6.04 12.03 -15.24
CA ILE A 188 4.68 12.55 -15.47
C ILE A 188 4.67 13.58 -16.61
N ARG A 189 5.68 14.42 -16.69
CA ARG A 189 5.81 15.37 -17.81
C ARG A 189 5.91 14.66 -19.16
N GLU A 190 6.64 13.54 -19.25
CA GLU A 190 6.84 12.79 -20.51
C GLU A 190 5.60 12.02 -20.93
N ILE A 191 4.90 11.34 -19.97
CA ILE A 191 3.76 10.48 -20.28
C ILE A 191 2.41 11.13 -20.04
N SER A 192 2.35 12.32 -19.43
CA SER A 192 1.19 13.05 -18.92
C SER A 192 0.54 12.43 -17.67
N ALA A 193 -0.36 13.17 -17.02
CA ALA A 193 -1.12 12.72 -15.84
C ALA A 193 -2.10 11.55 -16.11
N ALA A 194 -2.32 11.17 -17.38
CA ALA A 194 -3.19 10.06 -17.77
C ALA A 194 -2.43 8.96 -18.53
N GLY A 195 -1.12 9.12 -18.74
CA GLY A 195 -0.32 8.20 -19.55
C GLY A 195 -0.21 6.79 -18.94
N GLY A 196 -0.32 6.67 -17.64
CA GLY A 196 -0.34 5.40 -16.89
C GLY A 196 -1.72 4.75 -16.75
N THR A 197 -2.79 5.35 -17.29
CA THR A 197 -4.15 4.83 -17.12
C THR A 197 -4.29 3.41 -17.67
N GLY A 198 -4.73 2.49 -16.81
CA GLY A 198 -4.86 1.06 -17.12
C GLY A 198 -3.55 0.27 -17.06
N TYR A 199 -2.47 0.90 -16.57
CA TYR A 199 -1.18 0.25 -16.38
C TYR A 199 -0.79 0.13 -14.92
N ALA A 200 0.00 -0.91 -14.61
CA ALA A 200 0.94 -0.92 -13.51
C ALA A 200 2.33 -0.56 -14.08
N ILE A 201 3.04 0.35 -13.41
CA ILE A 201 4.33 0.86 -13.89
C ILE A 201 5.47 0.21 -13.10
N GLU A 202 6.36 -0.50 -13.79
CA GLU A 202 7.65 -0.92 -13.23
C GLU A 202 8.70 0.16 -13.48
N PHE A 203 9.20 0.76 -12.40
CA PHE A 203 10.31 1.71 -12.45
C PHE A 203 11.63 0.95 -12.31
N ALA A 204 12.58 1.21 -13.20
CA ALA A 204 13.83 0.48 -13.26
C ALA A 204 15.00 1.36 -13.77
N GLY A 205 16.18 0.78 -13.77
CA GLY A 205 17.40 1.38 -14.28
C GLY A 205 18.31 1.95 -13.19
N PRO A 206 19.54 2.36 -13.55
CA PRO A 206 20.60 2.69 -12.61
C PRO A 206 20.24 3.84 -11.65
N VAL A 207 19.37 4.75 -12.04
CA VAL A 207 18.92 5.84 -11.16
C VAL A 207 18.04 5.29 -10.04
N ILE A 208 17.11 4.37 -10.35
CA ILE A 208 16.24 3.72 -9.36
C ILE A 208 17.05 2.82 -8.42
N GLU A 209 17.98 2.05 -8.97
CA GLU A 209 18.87 1.16 -8.18
C GLU A 209 19.74 1.96 -7.21
N ALA A 210 20.20 3.15 -7.61
CA ALA A 210 21.01 4.03 -6.75
C ALA A 210 20.20 4.74 -5.66
N MET A 211 18.87 4.90 -5.82
CA MET A 211 18.02 5.59 -4.83
C MET A 211 17.99 4.90 -3.47
N SER A 212 17.75 5.69 -2.42
CA SER A 212 17.34 5.18 -1.10
C SER A 212 15.92 4.59 -1.19
N MET A 213 15.53 3.82 -0.18
CA MET A 213 14.16 3.26 -0.12
C MET A 213 13.11 4.37 -0.06
N GLU A 214 13.34 5.46 0.66
CA GLU A 214 12.45 6.62 0.73
C GLU A 214 12.30 7.30 -0.65
N GLY A 215 13.39 7.39 -1.41
CA GLY A 215 13.34 7.88 -2.79
C GLY A 215 12.50 6.97 -3.70
N ARG A 216 12.67 5.66 -3.58
CA ARG A 216 11.86 4.66 -4.30
C ARG A 216 10.38 4.72 -3.88
N MET A 217 10.09 4.87 -2.58
CA MET A 217 8.73 5.08 -2.08
C MET A 217 8.10 6.34 -2.67
N THR A 218 8.85 7.43 -2.76
CA THR A 218 8.37 8.67 -3.40
C THR A 218 8.01 8.44 -4.87
N VAL A 219 8.82 7.71 -5.63
CA VAL A 219 8.55 7.42 -7.04
C VAL A 219 7.30 6.54 -7.19
N CYS A 220 7.18 5.47 -6.42
CA CYS A 220 6.00 4.60 -6.45
C CYS A 220 4.74 5.29 -5.93
N ASN A 221 4.85 6.12 -4.87
CA ASN A 221 3.76 6.91 -4.34
C ASN A 221 3.10 7.75 -5.45
N MET A 222 3.89 8.49 -6.21
CA MET A 222 3.40 9.39 -7.23
C MET A 222 3.11 8.72 -8.60
N ALA A 223 3.13 7.41 -8.69
CA ALA A 223 2.64 6.72 -9.89
C ALA A 223 1.14 6.98 -10.14
N ILE A 224 0.39 7.28 -9.09
CA ILE A 224 -1.03 7.62 -9.15
C ILE A 224 -1.25 8.94 -9.89
N GLU A 225 -0.40 9.94 -9.74
CA GLU A 225 -0.47 11.21 -10.47
C GLU A 225 -0.18 11.04 -11.96
N ALA A 226 0.48 9.94 -12.35
CA ALA A 226 0.59 9.53 -13.75
C ALA A 226 -0.64 8.75 -14.26
N GLY A 227 -1.65 8.53 -13.40
CA GLY A 227 -2.85 7.75 -13.71
C GLY A 227 -2.67 6.22 -13.61
N ALA A 228 -1.54 5.74 -13.14
CA ALA A 228 -1.28 4.31 -13.02
C ALA A 228 -2.09 3.65 -11.89
N ARG A 229 -2.38 2.35 -12.05
CA ARG A 229 -3.01 1.55 -10.99
C ARG A 229 -2.07 1.30 -9.81
N SER A 230 -0.78 1.12 -10.11
CA SER A 230 0.28 0.86 -9.14
C SER A 230 1.64 1.19 -9.76
N GLY A 231 2.61 1.53 -8.90
CA GLY A 231 4.02 1.58 -9.24
C GLY A 231 4.75 0.43 -8.53
N ILE A 232 5.69 -0.21 -9.18
CA ILE A 232 6.48 -1.29 -8.58
C ILE A 232 7.96 -1.16 -8.92
N ILE A 233 8.82 -1.52 -7.99
CA ILE A 233 10.27 -1.61 -8.19
C ILE A 233 10.71 -3.02 -7.80
N ALA A 234 11.51 -3.66 -8.65
CA ALA A 234 12.05 -4.97 -8.35
C ALA A 234 12.91 -4.92 -7.07
N PRO A 235 12.67 -5.82 -6.11
CA PRO A 235 13.46 -5.86 -4.87
C PRO A 235 14.92 -6.22 -5.18
N ASP A 236 15.83 -5.57 -4.47
CA ASP A 236 17.27 -5.80 -4.52
C ASP A 236 17.83 -5.96 -3.09
N GLU A 237 19.16 -6.05 -2.97
CA GLU A 237 19.83 -6.18 -1.67
C GLU A 237 19.47 -5.02 -0.71
N LYS A 238 19.31 -3.81 -1.23
CA LYS A 238 18.89 -2.64 -0.44
C LYS A 238 17.46 -2.82 0.11
N THR A 239 16.55 -3.37 -0.68
CA THR A 239 15.20 -3.67 -0.25
C THR A 239 15.19 -4.73 0.85
N ILE A 240 15.95 -5.81 0.66
CA ILE A 240 16.06 -6.89 1.66
C ILE A 240 16.66 -6.36 2.97
N GLU A 241 17.72 -5.56 2.88
CA GLU A 241 18.36 -4.97 4.07
C GLU A 241 17.41 -4.01 4.80
N TYR A 242 16.62 -3.23 4.07
CA TYR A 242 15.60 -2.36 4.65
C TYR A 242 14.52 -3.14 5.40
N CYS A 243 14.12 -4.31 4.90
CA CYS A 243 13.11 -5.16 5.54
C CYS A 243 13.63 -5.93 6.76
N LYS A 244 14.91 -6.31 6.80
CA LYS A 244 15.46 -7.15 7.87
C LYS A 244 15.28 -6.56 9.27
N GLY A 245 14.92 -7.44 10.21
CA GLY A 245 14.81 -7.11 11.64
C GLY A 245 13.58 -6.30 12.02
N ARG A 246 12.67 -6.04 11.09
CA ARG A 246 11.41 -5.38 11.37
C ARG A 246 10.39 -6.37 11.96
N PRO A 247 9.40 -5.89 12.75
CA PRO A 247 8.49 -6.76 13.53
C PRO A 247 7.77 -7.83 12.72
N TYR A 248 7.34 -7.52 11.49
CA TYR A 248 6.58 -8.44 10.62
C TYR A 248 7.44 -9.05 9.51
N SER A 249 8.75 -8.83 9.54
CA SER A 249 9.65 -9.41 8.55
C SER A 249 9.98 -10.86 8.88
N PRO A 250 10.25 -11.69 7.86
CA PRO A 250 10.68 -13.06 8.05
C PRO A 250 11.92 -13.15 8.94
N THR A 251 12.08 -14.27 9.63
CA THR A 251 13.24 -14.55 10.48
C THR A 251 13.98 -15.83 10.05
N GLY A 252 15.29 -15.84 10.22
CA GLY A 252 16.10 -17.02 9.90
C GLY A 252 15.92 -17.50 8.46
N THR A 253 15.63 -18.79 8.28
CA THR A 253 15.47 -19.43 6.96
C THR A 253 14.15 -19.10 6.24
N GLU A 254 13.27 -18.34 6.86
CA GLU A 254 12.04 -17.87 6.18
C GLU A 254 12.35 -16.90 5.02
N TRP A 255 13.52 -16.24 5.06
CA TRP A 255 14.01 -15.41 3.97
C TRP A 255 14.39 -16.17 2.70
N ASP A 256 14.56 -17.49 2.80
CA ASP A 256 14.95 -18.34 1.68
C ASP A 256 13.72 -18.86 0.89
N LYS A 257 12.52 -18.58 1.40
CA LYS A 257 11.23 -18.97 0.80
C LYS A 257 10.65 -17.86 -0.06
#